data_e86f810e9b3714f78900682b4c19685e
#
_entry.id   e86f810e9b3714f78900682b4c19685e
#
_cell.length_a   1.000
_cell.length_b   1.000
_cell.length_c   1.000
_cell.angle_alpha   90.00
_cell.angle_beta   90.00
_cell.angle_gamma   90.00
#
_symmetry.space_group_name_H-M   'P 1'
#
loop_
_entity.id
_entity.type
_entity.pdbx_description
1 polymer ?
#
loop_
_entity_poly.entity_id
_entity_poly.type
_entity_poly.pdbx_seq_one_letter_code
_entity_poly.pdbx_strand_id
1 'polypeptide(L)'
;MILNLHSTRFKKVSVLAAFALAVAACGGTESSSDETETSGVETTETADSPTQALTALATTTIWADITSNALCDASVESIIPPGADPHSFEPSVRVPEDIAAANLLVRNGLFLEEGLLATLDSIDETKTTVLSVASLVETYVMAGDEDHADHDDHDDHDDHGDEDHDDHDDHGDEDHADHDDHGDEDHADHDDHGHDHSAGDPHFWLDPVVVAEAVRGIASAAVDAGWPESVEACATAYAEELAALDEEIAAAVSAIEPDSRLLVTNHDAFGYFADRYGFTVLGTILPSTSTLAEANPADLAELAEKVQETGVTAIFYDLHASSADAQAFVDRLDGIQAVSLLTGTLVEDAEIGADYLTMMRTNVDRIVAGLSN
;
A
#
# COMPACT_ATOMS: atom_id res chain seq x y z
N MET A 1 31.40 24.52 -41.76
CA MET A 1 30.49 25.67 -41.88
C MET A 1 29.95 25.92 -40.47
N ILE A 2 30.46 26.99 -39.85
CA ILE A 2 30.29 27.32 -38.43
C ILE A 2 28.98 28.13 -38.32
N LEU A 3 28.09 27.78 -37.38
CA LEU A 3 27.03 28.67 -36.95
C LEU A 3 26.72 28.48 -35.43
N ASN A 4 27.24 29.45 -34.70
CA ASN A 4 26.73 30.26 -33.60
C ASN A 4 25.70 29.70 -32.60
N LEU A 5 26.23 29.53 -31.38
CA LEU A 5 25.48 29.55 -30.11
C LEU A 5 24.90 30.96 -29.86
N HIS A 6 23.63 31.05 -29.56
CA HIS A 6 23.03 32.22 -28.87
C HIS A 6 22.73 31.87 -27.42
N SER A 7 23.58 32.45 -26.55
CA SER A 7 23.40 32.45 -25.10
C SER A 7 22.37 33.52 -24.71
N THR A 8 21.24 33.13 -24.14
CA THR A 8 20.27 34.06 -23.56
C THR A 8 20.49 34.14 -22.06
N ARG A 9 21.06 35.27 -21.63
CA ARG A 9 21.27 35.60 -20.20
C ARG A 9 19.96 36.05 -19.56
N PHE A 10 19.46 35.33 -18.58
CA PHE A 10 18.41 35.81 -17.68
C PHE A 10 19.02 36.72 -16.61
N LYS A 11 18.50 37.93 -16.54
CA LYS A 11 18.81 38.97 -15.55
C LYS A 11 18.06 38.68 -14.26
N LYS A 12 18.81 38.46 -13.16
CA LYS A 12 18.25 38.45 -11.81
C LYS A 12 17.84 39.87 -11.41
N VAL A 13 16.57 40.05 -11.07
CA VAL A 13 16.06 41.29 -10.47
C VAL A 13 16.03 41.06 -8.95
N SER A 14 16.91 41.75 -8.24
CA SER A 14 16.91 41.80 -6.78
C SER A 14 16.00 42.94 -6.33
N VAL A 15 14.94 42.64 -5.60
CA VAL A 15 14.10 43.62 -4.92
C VAL A 15 14.59 43.68 -3.47
N LEU A 16 15.20 44.84 -3.11
CA LEU A 16 15.51 45.20 -1.73
C LEU A 16 14.24 45.86 -1.13
N ALA A 17 13.67 45.23 -0.11
CA ALA A 17 12.67 45.88 0.74
C ALA A 17 13.36 46.43 1.99
N ALA A 18 13.32 47.75 2.14
CA ALA A 18 13.83 48.46 3.30
C ALA A 18 12.77 48.48 4.42
N PHE A 19 13.14 47.96 5.56
CA PHE A 19 12.36 48.05 6.80
C PHE A 19 12.79 49.33 7.54
N ALA A 20 11.86 50.29 7.74
CA ALA A 20 12.04 51.45 8.59
C ALA A 20 11.55 51.15 10.00
N LEU A 21 12.47 51.16 10.98
CA LEU A 21 12.16 51.17 12.40
C LEU A 21 11.76 52.59 12.81
N ALA A 22 10.57 52.74 13.41
CA ALA A 22 10.20 53.97 14.15
C ALA A 22 10.20 53.64 15.66
N VAL A 23 11.18 54.16 16.37
CA VAL A 23 11.25 54.24 17.83
C VAL A 23 10.58 55.55 18.25
N ALA A 24 9.53 55.48 19.09
CA ALA A 24 9.04 56.62 19.83
C ALA A 24 9.09 56.31 21.32
N ALA A 25 10.05 56.98 21.98
CA ALA A 25 10.10 57.12 23.42
C ALA A 25 9.49 58.47 23.82
N CYS A 26 8.85 58.51 24.99
CA CYS A 26 8.67 59.61 25.94
C CYS A 26 7.40 59.36 26.71
N GLY A 27 7.35 59.28 27.99
CA GLY A 27 7.89 60.15 29.00
C GLY A 27 6.79 60.52 29.91
N GLY A 28 6.89 60.23 31.22
CA GLY A 28 5.83 60.30 32.21
C GLY A 28 5.36 61.70 32.58
N THR A 29 4.29 61.72 33.37
CA THR A 29 4.14 62.58 34.58
C THR A 29 2.89 62.14 35.35
N GLU A 30 3.03 62.15 36.68
CA GLU A 30 2.02 61.91 37.72
C GLU A 30 0.92 63.00 37.69
N SER A 31 -0.32 62.62 38.10
CA SER A 31 -0.98 63.21 39.28
C SER A 31 -2.49 62.92 39.34
N SER A 32 -2.87 62.41 40.52
CA SER A 32 -4.07 62.62 41.35
C SER A 32 -5.47 62.25 40.84
N SER A 33 -6.03 61.28 41.54
CA SER A 33 -7.35 61.17 42.18
C SER A 33 -8.58 61.80 41.50
N ASP A 34 -9.52 60.88 41.11
CA ASP A 34 -10.93 61.04 41.57
C ASP A 34 -11.64 59.65 41.52
N GLU A 35 -12.33 59.36 42.60
CA GLU A 35 -13.13 58.14 42.76
C GLU A 35 -14.45 58.29 41.99
N THR A 36 -14.75 57.33 41.10
CA THR A 36 -16.14 57.10 40.70
C THR A 36 -16.35 55.59 40.55
N GLU A 37 -17.15 55.05 41.40
CA GLU A 37 -17.67 53.69 41.31
C GLU A 37 -18.38 53.48 39.98
N THR A 38 -17.93 52.46 39.22
CA THR A 38 -18.73 51.94 38.12
C THR A 38 -18.61 50.43 38.12
N SER A 39 -19.74 49.82 38.39
CA SER A 39 -20.18 48.44 38.22
C SER A 39 -19.25 47.57 37.41
N GLY A 40 -18.68 46.57 38.07
CA GLY A 40 -17.91 45.51 37.44
C GLY A 40 -18.80 44.64 36.53
N VAL A 41 -18.52 44.73 35.22
CA VAL A 41 -18.87 43.67 34.31
C VAL A 41 -17.71 42.64 34.40
N GLU A 42 -17.96 41.56 35.10
CA GLU A 42 -17.12 40.37 35.01
C GLU A 42 -17.17 39.89 33.57
N THR A 43 -16.20 40.27 32.76
CA THR A 43 -15.86 39.53 31.56
C THR A 43 -15.25 38.19 32.04
N THR A 44 -16.07 37.18 32.06
CA THR A 44 -15.57 35.80 32.06
C THR A 44 -14.73 35.61 30.79
N GLU A 45 -13.43 35.79 30.94
CA GLU A 45 -12.48 35.21 29.99
C GLU A 45 -12.70 33.70 30.10
N THR A 46 -13.47 33.15 29.17
CA THR A 46 -13.39 31.72 28.86
C THR A 46 -11.94 31.49 28.49
N ALA A 47 -11.18 30.89 29.40
CA ALA A 47 -9.87 30.33 29.06
C ALA A 47 -10.11 29.33 27.93
N ASP A 48 -9.77 29.76 26.73
CA ASP A 48 -9.65 28.88 25.61
C ASP A 48 -8.53 27.90 25.97
N SER A 49 -8.91 26.71 26.42
CA SER A 49 -7.96 25.61 26.58
C SER A 49 -7.34 25.41 25.23
N PRO A 50 -6.01 25.32 25.09
CA PRO A 50 -5.42 25.08 23.79
C PRO A 50 -6.05 23.79 23.24
N THR A 51 -6.84 23.94 22.18
CA THR A 51 -7.38 22.82 21.43
C THR A 51 -6.14 22.06 20.94
N GLN A 52 -5.88 20.88 21.49
CA GLN A 52 -4.79 20.06 21.06
C GLN A 52 -4.97 19.81 19.57
N ALA A 53 -3.95 20.11 18.77
CA ALA A 53 -4.02 19.88 17.33
C ALA A 53 -4.25 18.39 17.07
N LEU A 54 -5.24 18.06 16.28
CA LEU A 54 -5.51 16.69 15.88
C LEU A 54 -4.36 16.17 15.00
N THR A 55 -3.98 14.93 15.23
CA THR A 55 -2.89 14.26 14.51
C THR A 55 -3.39 13.01 13.83
N ALA A 56 -3.03 12.85 12.56
CA ALA A 56 -3.30 11.64 11.79
C ALA A 56 -1.99 11.00 11.36
N LEU A 57 -1.97 9.68 11.38
CA LEU A 57 -0.93 8.84 10.81
C LEU A 57 -1.53 7.95 9.73
N ALA A 58 -0.72 7.55 8.77
CA ALA A 58 -1.04 6.45 7.87
C ALA A 58 0.09 5.41 7.89
N THR A 59 -0.22 4.18 7.54
CA THR A 59 0.81 3.14 7.48
C THR A 59 1.76 3.36 6.32
N THR A 60 1.25 3.75 5.15
CA THR A 60 2.04 3.97 3.93
C THR A 60 2.02 5.43 3.49
N THR A 61 2.98 5.81 2.65
CA THR A 61 3.04 7.15 2.05
C THR A 61 1.86 7.43 1.13
N ILE A 62 1.35 6.41 0.44
CA ILE A 62 0.17 6.49 -0.42
C ILE A 62 -1.06 6.89 0.41
N TRP A 63 -1.32 6.17 1.49
CA TRP A 63 -2.44 6.50 2.37
C TRP A 63 -2.23 7.79 3.15
N ALA A 64 -0.99 8.19 3.41
CA ALA A 64 -0.70 9.49 4.02
C ALA A 64 -1.09 10.64 3.10
N ASP A 65 -0.75 10.58 1.81
CA ASP A 65 -1.11 11.58 0.81
C ASP A 65 -2.64 11.64 0.59
N ILE A 66 -3.27 10.48 0.36
CA ILE A 66 -4.73 10.38 0.17
C ILE A 66 -5.48 10.94 1.40
N THR A 67 -5.04 10.59 2.61
CA THR A 67 -5.63 11.08 3.85
C THR A 67 -5.43 12.59 4.01
N SER A 68 -4.24 13.11 3.69
CA SER A 68 -3.96 14.54 3.71
C SER A 68 -4.94 15.33 2.84
N ASN A 69 -5.15 14.90 1.59
CA ASN A 69 -6.11 15.48 0.66
C ASN A 69 -7.56 15.39 1.17
N ALA A 70 -7.94 14.24 1.72
CA ALA A 70 -9.26 14.04 2.31
C ALA A 70 -9.53 14.97 3.51
N LEU A 71 -8.48 15.35 4.24
CA LEU A 71 -8.54 16.18 5.45
C LEU A 71 -8.15 17.64 5.21
N CYS A 72 -8.37 18.18 3.99
CA CYS A 72 -8.10 19.57 3.63
C CYS A 72 -6.62 19.96 3.77
N ASP A 73 -5.72 19.19 3.22
CA ASP A 73 -4.26 19.36 3.29
C ASP A 73 -3.70 19.30 4.73
N ALA A 74 -4.34 18.53 5.61
CA ALA A 74 -3.82 18.28 6.93
C ALA A 74 -2.47 17.52 6.84
N SER A 75 -1.56 17.83 7.77
CA SER A 75 -0.30 17.08 7.83
C SER A 75 -0.57 15.66 8.33
N VAL A 76 -0.28 14.67 7.49
CA VAL A 76 -0.37 13.24 7.80
C VAL A 76 1.02 12.64 7.59
N GLU A 77 1.57 12.02 8.62
CA GLU A 77 2.85 11.32 8.54
C GLU A 77 2.63 9.85 8.20
N SER A 78 3.56 9.25 7.44
CA SER A 78 3.56 7.82 7.18
C SER A 78 4.49 7.08 8.13
N ILE A 79 4.08 5.90 8.59
CA ILE A 79 4.91 5.00 9.42
C ILE A 79 6.01 4.39 8.55
N ILE A 80 5.64 3.91 7.36
CA ILE A 80 6.56 3.38 6.35
C ILE A 80 7.08 4.58 5.54
N PRO A 81 8.40 4.83 5.54
CA PRO A 81 8.95 6.01 4.88
C PRO A 81 8.91 5.90 3.36
N PRO A 82 9.03 7.04 2.64
CA PRO A 82 9.13 7.04 1.18
C PRO A 82 10.23 6.10 0.69
N GLY A 83 9.91 5.31 -0.33
CA GLY A 83 10.84 4.36 -0.95
C GLY A 83 11.04 3.06 -0.19
N ALA A 84 10.34 2.82 0.92
CA ALA A 84 10.35 1.52 1.59
C ALA A 84 9.19 0.65 1.10
N ASP A 85 9.46 -0.63 0.99
CA ASP A 85 8.48 -1.64 0.62
C ASP A 85 7.54 -1.94 1.80
N PRO A 86 6.21 -1.81 1.65
CA PRO A 86 5.27 -2.00 2.73
C PRO A 86 5.20 -3.45 3.24
N HIS A 87 5.45 -4.46 2.41
CA HIS A 87 5.40 -5.87 2.81
C HIS A 87 6.55 -6.24 3.74
N SER A 88 7.75 -5.72 3.45
CA SER A 88 8.98 -6.10 4.15
C SER A 88 9.44 -5.12 5.22
N PHE A 89 8.69 -4.03 5.45
CA PHE A 89 9.07 -2.99 6.41
C PHE A 89 8.96 -3.49 7.86
N GLU A 90 10.06 -3.41 8.59
CA GLU A 90 10.09 -3.68 10.04
C GLU A 90 10.00 -2.38 10.85
N PRO A 91 9.02 -2.26 11.77
CA PRO A 91 8.83 -1.04 12.54
C PRO A 91 9.93 -0.83 13.58
N SER A 92 10.25 0.44 13.83
CA SER A 92 11.08 0.81 14.97
C SER A 92 10.30 0.66 16.28
N VAL A 93 11.01 0.55 17.39
CA VAL A 93 10.41 0.46 18.76
C VAL A 93 9.59 1.69 19.15
N ARG A 94 9.63 2.77 18.39
CA ARG A 94 8.89 4.01 18.64
C ARG A 94 7.50 4.00 18.00
N VAL A 95 7.28 3.20 16.98
CA VAL A 95 6.01 3.19 16.22
C VAL A 95 4.78 3.00 17.13
N PRO A 96 4.76 2.10 18.13
CA PRO A 96 3.62 1.98 19.04
C PRO A 96 3.33 3.26 19.83
N GLU A 97 4.37 4.03 20.21
CA GLU A 97 4.23 5.31 20.92
C GLU A 97 3.67 6.39 20.01
N ASP A 98 4.16 6.45 18.76
CA ASP A 98 3.70 7.41 17.74
C ASP A 98 2.22 7.17 17.39
N ILE A 99 1.81 5.91 17.24
CA ILE A 99 0.40 5.52 17.01
C ILE A 99 -0.47 5.91 18.23
N ALA A 100 -0.02 5.62 19.44
CA ALA A 100 -0.78 5.95 20.65
C ALA A 100 -0.95 7.47 20.90
N ALA A 101 -0.13 8.29 20.25
CA ALA A 101 -0.22 9.75 20.30
C ALA A 101 -1.15 10.33 19.20
N ALA A 102 -1.49 9.55 18.18
CA ALA A 102 -2.35 9.97 17.07
C ALA A 102 -3.84 9.87 17.44
N ASN A 103 -4.66 10.73 16.85
CA ASN A 103 -6.11 10.66 16.96
C ASN A 103 -6.70 9.70 15.92
N LEU A 104 -6.09 9.60 14.74
CA LEU A 104 -6.49 8.74 13.64
C LEU A 104 -5.28 8.00 13.08
N LEU A 105 -5.43 6.69 12.88
CA LEU A 105 -4.52 5.86 12.10
C LEU A 105 -5.27 5.28 10.91
N VAL A 106 -4.75 5.51 9.71
CA VAL A 106 -5.25 4.91 8.46
C VAL A 106 -4.27 3.83 8.02
N ARG A 107 -4.75 2.59 7.90
CA ARG A 107 -3.97 1.46 7.38
C ARG A 107 -4.63 0.87 6.15
N ASN A 108 -3.84 0.24 5.29
CA ASN A 108 -4.37 -0.47 4.13
C ASN A 108 -5.25 -1.65 4.55
N GLY A 109 -4.69 -2.58 5.28
CA GLY A 109 -5.28 -3.87 5.59
C GLY A 109 -4.92 -4.95 4.57
N LEU A 110 -5.62 -6.10 4.60
CA LEU A 110 -5.37 -7.26 3.73
C LEU A 110 -3.90 -7.71 3.75
N PHE A 111 -3.30 -7.70 4.93
CA PHE A 111 -1.91 -8.12 5.17
C PHE A 111 -0.83 -7.33 4.39
N LEU A 112 -1.13 -6.16 3.79
CA LEU A 112 -0.11 -5.37 3.12
C LEU A 112 1.07 -5.06 4.05
N GLU A 113 0.78 -4.65 5.28
CA GLU A 113 1.77 -4.23 6.27
C GLU A 113 2.24 -5.41 7.13
N GLU A 114 2.79 -6.47 6.51
CA GLU A 114 3.12 -7.73 7.17
C GLU A 114 4.02 -7.55 8.40
N GLY A 115 5.10 -6.78 8.29
CA GLY A 115 6.00 -6.51 9.41
C GLY A 115 5.41 -5.61 10.51
N LEU A 116 4.28 -4.93 10.26
CA LEU A 116 3.58 -4.09 11.22
C LEU A 116 2.45 -4.82 11.97
N LEU A 117 2.01 -6.00 11.53
CA LEU A 117 0.79 -6.65 12.02
C LEU A 117 0.78 -6.77 13.55
N ALA A 118 1.86 -7.28 14.16
CA ALA A 118 1.95 -7.41 15.62
C ALA A 118 1.83 -6.07 16.36
N THR A 119 2.31 -4.98 15.77
CA THR A 119 2.17 -3.63 16.31
C THR A 119 0.73 -3.14 16.16
N LEU A 120 0.13 -3.33 14.98
CA LEU A 120 -1.24 -2.92 14.68
C LEU A 120 -2.26 -3.67 15.56
N ASP A 121 -2.06 -4.95 15.81
CA ASP A 121 -2.92 -5.78 16.68
C ASP A 121 -2.83 -5.37 18.17
N SER A 122 -1.77 -4.67 18.56
CA SER A 122 -1.57 -4.20 19.94
C SER A 122 -2.17 -2.83 20.25
N ILE A 123 -2.78 -2.17 19.26
CA ILE A 123 -3.31 -0.80 19.39
C ILE A 123 -4.51 -0.76 20.36
N ASP A 124 -4.51 0.23 21.25
CA ASP A 124 -5.65 0.56 22.10
C ASP A 124 -6.62 1.47 21.32
N GLU A 125 -7.56 0.87 20.61
CA GLU A 125 -8.58 1.58 19.82
C GLU A 125 -9.50 2.50 20.63
N THR A 126 -9.43 2.47 21.96
CA THR A 126 -10.13 3.46 22.79
C THR A 126 -9.42 4.82 22.82
N LYS A 127 -8.16 4.89 22.33
CA LYS A 127 -7.34 6.11 22.30
C LYS A 127 -7.12 6.64 20.91
N THR A 128 -6.92 5.75 19.97
CA THR A 128 -6.66 6.06 18.57
C THR A 128 -7.75 5.45 17.70
N THR A 129 -8.44 6.26 16.91
CA THR A 129 -9.37 5.72 15.90
C THR A 129 -8.55 5.02 14.82
N VAL A 130 -8.79 3.74 14.59
CA VAL A 130 -8.10 2.95 13.56
C VAL A 130 -9.06 2.68 12.42
N LEU A 131 -8.67 3.08 11.21
CA LEU A 131 -9.38 2.77 9.99
C LEU A 131 -8.55 1.80 9.13
N SER A 132 -9.06 0.61 8.88
CA SER A 132 -8.57 -0.26 7.82
C SER A 132 -9.32 0.07 6.53
N VAL A 133 -8.62 0.63 5.54
CA VAL A 133 -9.25 1.05 4.27
C VAL A 133 -9.87 -0.14 3.53
N ALA A 134 -9.26 -1.30 3.61
CA ALA A 134 -9.80 -2.55 3.04
C ALA A 134 -11.22 -2.88 3.54
N SER A 135 -11.63 -2.39 4.72
CA SER A 135 -13.01 -2.59 5.22
C SER A 135 -14.06 -1.72 4.52
N LEU A 136 -13.63 -0.74 3.73
CA LEU A 136 -14.51 0.21 3.01
C LEU A 136 -14.72 -0.18 1.55
N VAL A 137 -13.94 -1.09 1.01
CA VAL A 137 -13.90 -1.41 -0.42
C VAL A 137 -14.28 -2.88 -0.66
N GLU A 138 -14.86 -3.15 -1.82
CA GLU A 138 -15.03 -4.54 -2.27
C GLU A 138 -13.65 -5.08 -2.68
N THR A 139 -13.24 -6.16 -2.04
CA THR A 139 -11.92 -6.76 -2.32
C THR A 139 -12.01 -7.70 -3.51
N TYR A 140 -11.03 -7.59 -4.40
CA TYR A 140 -10.86 -8.48 -5.53
C TYR A 140 -10.32 -9.83 -5.04
N VAL A 141 -11.04 -10.91 -5.32
CA VAL A 141 -10.56 -12.28 -5.10
C VAL A 141 -9.97 -12.78 -6.40
N MET A 142 -8.69 -13.12 -6.37
CA MET A 142 -7.97 -13.58 -7.55
C MET A 142 -8.60 -14.84 -8.13
N ALA A 143 -8.83 -14.87 -9.43
CA ALA A 143 -9.47 -16.00 -10.16
C ALA A 143 -8.58 -17.25 -10.28
N GLY A 144 -7.68 -17.48 -9.32
CA GLY A 144 -6.81 -18.66 -9.24
C GLY A 144 -7.22 -19.70 -8.20
N ASP A 145 -8.08 -19.33 -7.26
CA ASP A 145 -8.41 -20.18 -6.11
C ASP A 145 -9.66 -21.06 -6.29
N GLU A 146 -10.33 -21.02 -7.46
CA GLU A 146 -11.55 -21.80 -7.69
C GLU A 146 -11.30 -23.28 -8.09
N ASP A 147 -10.07 -23.67 -8.42
CA ASP A 147 -9.79 -25.02 -8.93
C ASP A 147 -9.53 -26.08 -7.84
N HIS A 148 -9.60 -25.76 -6.55
CA HIS A 148 -9.37 -26.72 -5.46
C HIS A 148 -10.58 -27.05 -4.60
N ALA A 149 -11.79 -26.59 -4.94
CA ALA A 149 -13.00 -26.79 -4.15
C ALA A 149 -13.82 -28.06 -4.50
N ASP A 150 -13.43 -28.88 -5.49
CA ASP A 150 -14.21 -30.03 -5.96
C ASP A 150 -13.50 -31.38 -5.75
N HIS A 151 -13.09 -31.71 -4.51
CA HIS A 151 -12.71 -33.08 -4.15
C HIS A 151 -13.27 -33.51 -2.79
N ASP A 152 -14.54 -33.23 -2.53
CA ASP A 152 -15.30 -33.87 -1.45
C ASP A 152 -16.54 -34.58 -2.02
N ASP A 153 -16.30 -35.65 -2.82
CA ASP A 153 -17.31 -36.67 -3.12
C ASP A 153 -16.68 -38.06 -2.95
N HIS A 154 -16.53 -38.46 -1.71
CA HIS A 154 -16.43 -39.87 -1.34
C HIS A 154 -17.52 -40.21 -0.33
N ASP A 155 -18.76 -40.18 -0.81
CA ASP A 155 -19.87 -40.90 -0.17
C ASP A 155 -19.93 -42.34 -0.67
N ASP A 156 -20.18 -43.23 0.29
CA ASP A 156 -20.78 -44.55 0.14
C ASP A 156 -19.85 -45.72 -0.29
N HIS A 157 -19.30 -46.38 0.70
CA HIS A 157 -19.23 -47.83 0.71
C HIS A 157 -19.63 -48.38 2.09
N ASP A 158 -20.91 -48.45 2.33
CA ASP A 158 -21.52 -49.39 3.26
C ASP A 158 -21.59 -50.77 2.61
N ASP A 159 -21.38 -51.77 3.45
CA ASP A 159 -21.84 -53.16 3.32
C ASP A 159 -20.87 -54.19 2.77
N HIS A 160 -20.16 -54.85 3.68
CA HIS A 160 -19.88 -56.29 3.57
C HIS A 160 -19.84 -56.94 4.94
N GLY A 161 -20.75 -57.86 5.08
CA GLY A 161 -21.16 -58.73 6.12
C GLY A 161 -20.10 -59.66 6.70
N ASP A 162 -20.46 -60.05 7.87
CA ASP A 162 -19.87 -61.11 8.70
C ASP A 162 -19.69 -62.44 7.96
N GLU A 163 -18.53 -63.02 8.04
CA GLU A 163 -18.38 -64.51 8.04
C GLU A 163 -17.20 -64.90 8.93
N ASP A 164 -17.59 -65.74 9.90
CA ASP A 164 -16.75 -66.45 10.85
C ASP A 164 -15.72 -67.37 10.17
N HIS A 165 -14.49 -67.41 10.67
CA HIS A 165 -13.66 -68.63 10.65
C HIS A 165 -12.77 -68.69 11.86
N ASP A 166 -13.11 -69.71 12.68
CA ASP A 166 -12.36 -70.30 13.77
C ASP A 166 -11.04 -70.97 13.31
N ASP A 167 -10.14 -71.06 14.27
CA ASP A 167 -9.09 -72.06 14.47
C ASP A 167 -7.91 -72.07 13.51
N HIS A 168 -6.71 -71.88 14.09
CA HIS A 168 -5.66 -72.86 14.24
C HIS A 168 -4.49 -72.34 15.08
N ASP A 169 -4.18 -73.24 16.04
CA ASP A 169 -3.08 -73.27 16.99
C ASP A 169 -1.68 -73.26 16.37
N ASP A 170 -0.72 -72.76 17.18
CA ASP A 170 0.53 -73.40 17.60
C ASP A 170 1.78 -73.23 16.72
N HIS A 171 2.83 -72.98 17.46
CA HIS A 171 4.30 -73.06 17.24
C HIS A 171 4.94 -71.67 17.07
N GLY A 172 5.86 -71.25 17.91
CA GLY A 172 6.97 -71.89 18.57
C GLY A 172 8.03 -70.81 18.76
N ASP A 173 8.63 -70.79 19.92
CA ASP A 173 9.74 -69.91 20.33
C ASP A 173 10.92 -69.98 19.38
N GLU A 174 11.53 -68.85 19.04
CA GLU A 174 13.01 -68.76 18.92
C GLU A 174 13.45 -67.29 19.15
N ASP A 175 14.37 -67.19 20.11
CA ASP A 175 15.15 -66.03 20.51
C ASP A 175 15.96 -65.41 19.37
N HIS A 176 15.90 -64.17 19.18
CA HIS A 176 17.04 -63.39 18.71
C HIS A 176 17.08 -61.99 19.39
N ALA A 177 18.18 -61.92 20.19
CA ALA A 177 18.64 -60.70 20.83
C ALA A 177 19.26 -59.71 19.82
N ASP A 178 19.24 -58.45 20.23
CA ASP A 178 20.16 -57.36 19.92
C ASP A 178 20.16 -56.79 18.49
N HIS A 179 19.47 -55.65 18.32
CA HIS A 179 20.08 -54.53 17.64
C HIS A 179 19.58 -53.25 18.28
N ASP A 180 20.51 -52.61 18.97
CA ASP A 180 20.49 -51.25 19.43
C ASP A 180 20.46 -50.28 18.24
N ASP A 181 19.92 -49.09 18.53
CA ASP A 181 20.27 -47.82 17.93
C ASP A 181 19.60 -47.45 16.60
N HIS A 182 18.38 -46.93 16.68
CA HIS A 182 17.94 -45.94 15.72
C HIS A 182 17.60 -44.67 16.49
N GLY A 183 18.53 -43.70 16.37
CA GLY A 183 18.37 -42.35 16.87
C GLY A 183 17.06 -41.71 16.39
N ASP A 184 16.39 -41.08 17.33
CA ASP A 184 15.29 -40.17 17.11
C ASP A 184 15.81 -39.01 16.24
N GLU A 185 15.55 -39.07 14.95
CA GLU A 185 15.67 -37.90 14.10
C GLU A 185 14.44 -37.01 14.41
N ASP A 186 14.68 -35.98 15.19
CA ASP A 186 13.77 -34.87 15.38
C ASP A 186 13.38 -34.33 13.99
N HIS A 187 12.21 -34.74 13.53
CA HIS A 187 11.54 -34.00 12.47
C HIS A 187 11.20 -32.63 13.04
N ALA A 188 12.10 -31.68 12.78
CA ALA A 188 11.77 -30.30 12.95
C ALA A 188 10.46 -30.06 12.18
N ASP A 189 9.42 -29.74 12.93
CA ASP A 189 8.18 -29.19 12.39
C ASP A 189 8.59 -27.99 11.52
N HIS A 190 8.52 -28.16 10.21
CA HIS A 190 8.49 -27.05 9.30
C HIS A 190 7.14 -26.38 9.59
N ASP A 191 7.17 -25.33 10.38
CA ASP A 191 6.10 -24.37 10.43
C ASP A 191 5.89 -23.90 8.98
N ASP A 192 4.96 -24.52 8.31
CA ASP A 192 4.36 -24.04 7.08
C ASP A 192 3.66 -22.72 7.45
N HIS A 193 4.38 -21.63 7.29
CA HIS A 193 3.80 -20.30 7.31
C HIS A 193 2.93 -20.18 6.07
N GLY A 194 1.81 -20.90 6.08
CA GLY A 194 0.77 -20.79 5.08
C GLY A 194 0.29 -19.35 5.06
N HIS A 195 0.77 -18.58 4.08
CA HIS A 195 0.19 -17.31 3.76
C HIS A 195 -1.26 -17.56 3.41
N ASP A 196 -2.18 -16.98 4.17
CA ASP A 196 -3.62 -17.12 3.97
C ASP A 196 -3.99 -16.35 2.69
N HIS A 197 -3.94 -17.04 1.55
CA HIS A 197 -4.35 -16.50 0.24
C HIS A 197 -5.86 -16.16 0.19
N SER A 198 -6.61 -16.44 1.25
CA SER A 198 -8.03 -16.09 1.36
C SER A 198 -8.28 -14.62 1.69
N ALA A 199 -7.25 -13.85 2.01
CA ALA A 199 -7.40 -12.45 2.45
C ALA A 199 -7.71 -11.46 1.31
N GLY A 200 -7.53 -11.83 0.04
CA GLY A 200 -7.71 -10.96 -1.11
C GLY A 200 -6.46 -10.12 -1.47
N ASP A 201 -6.51 -9.47 -2.62
CA ASP A 201 -5.43 -8.60 -3.11
C ASP A 201 -5.40 -7.26 -2.34
N PRO A 202 -4.28 -6.89 -1.67
CA PRO A 202 -4.19 -5.63 -0.93
C PRO A 202 -3.98 -4.39 -1.80
N HIS A 203 -3.70 -4.52 -3.11
CA HIS A 203 -3.25 -3.43 -3.98
C HIS A 203 -4.38 -2.60 -4.62
N PHE A 204 -5.51 -2.45 -3.92
CA PHE A 204 -6.70 -1.78 -4.42
C PHE A 204 -6.51 -0.28 -4.67
N TRP A 205 -5.45 0.36 -4.18
CA TRP A 205 -5.15 1.75 -4.52
C TRP A 205 -4.73 1.94 -5.98
N LEU A 206 -4.42 0.88 -6.73
CA LEU A 206 -4.12 0.97 -8.16
C LEU A 206 -5.38 1.17 -9.03
N ASP A 207 -6.57 1.18 -8.42
CA ASP A 207 -7.82 1.66 -9.03
C ASP A 207 -8.26 3.00 -8.40
N PRO A 208 -8.17 4.13 -9.11
CA PRO A 208 -8.60 5.43 -8.60
C PRO A 208 -10.06 5.51 -8.19
N VAL A 209 -10.93 4.68 -8.76
CA VAL A 209 -12.36 4.65 -8.38
C VAL A 209 -12.54 4.04 -7.00
N VAL A 210 -11.81 2.98 -6.70
CA VAL A 210 -11.78 2.38 -5.36
C VAL A 210 -11.25 3.37 -4.33
N VAL A 211 -10.19 4.12 -4.68
CA VAL A 211 -9.66 5.18 -3.81
C VAL A 211 -10.69 6.29 -3.58
N ALA A 212 -11.46 6.68 -4.61
CA ALA A 212 -12.52 7.70 -4.47
C ALA A 212 -13.65 7.26 -3.53
N GLU A 213 -13.91 5.96 -3.43
CA GLU A 213 -14.84 5.40 -2.42
C GLU A 213 -14.23 5.46 -1.02
N ALA A 214 -12.96 5.05 -0.90
CA ALA A 214 -12.22 5.04 0.35
C ALA A 214 -12.07 6.43 0.99
N VAL A 215 -11.85 7.47 0.19
CA VAL A 215 -11.68 8.86 0.64
C VAL A 215 -12.86 9.36 1.48
N ARG A 216 -14.09 8.98 1.13
CA ARG A 216 -15.28 9.35 1.91
C ARG A 216 -15.31 8.65 3.27
N GLY A 217 -14.90 7.40 3.30
CA GLY A 217 -14.77 6.65 4.56
C GLY A 217 -13.68 7.19 5.48
N ILE A 218 -12.55 7.64 4.89
CA ILE A 218 -11.47 8.32 5.63
C ILE A 218 -11.98 9.60 6.29
N ALA A 219 -12.72 10.44 5.56
CA ALA A 219 -13.30 11.66 6.11
C ALA A 219 -14.29 11.35 7.24
N SER A 220 -15.14 10.34 7.09
CA SER A 220 -16.08 9.92 8.14
C SER A 220 -15.34 9.44 9.41
N ALA A 221 -14.32 8.60 9.27
CA ALA A 221 -13.49 8.16 10.39
C ALA A 221 -12.75 9.32 11.08
N ALA A 222 -12.31 10.31 10.30
CA ALA A 222 -11.70 11.51 10.85
C ALA A 222 -12.69 12.34 11.67
N VAL A 223 -13.94 12.48 11.22
CA VAL A 223 -14.99 13.15 12.00
C VAL A 223 -15.22 12.42 13.33
N ASP A 224 -15.28 11.10 13.32
CA ASP A 224 -15.39 10.28 14.53
C ASP A 224 -14.17 10.46 15.46
N ALA A 225 -12.99 10.70 14.90
CA ALA A 225 -11.74 11.00 15.62
C ALA A 225 -11.62 12.46 16.09
N GLY A 226 -12.61 13.32 15.76
CA GLY A 226 -12.71 14.70 16.25
C GLY A 226 -12.43 15.79 15.22
N TRP A 227 -12.16 15.46 13.96
CA TRP A 227 -12.08 16.47 12.88
C TRP A 227 -13.42 17.14 12.65
N PRO A 228 -13.42 18.40 12.14
CA PRO A 228 -14.67 19.08 11.82
C PRO A 228 -15.34 18.46 10.58
N GLU A 229 -16.67 18.44 10.54
CA GLU A 229 -17.46 17.94 9.40
C GLU A 229 -17.08 18.58 8.04
N SER A 230 -16.40 19.74 8.07
CA SER A 230 -15.94 20.40 6.83
C SER A 230 -14.95 19.57 6.02
N VAL A 231 -14.28 18.56 6.60
CA VAL A 231 -13.40 17.63 5.86
C VAL A 231 -14.15 16.81 4.82
N GLU A 232 -15.44 16.55 5.00
CA GLU A 232 -16.27 15.85 4.02
C GLU A 232 -16.34 16.59 2.66
N ALA A 233 -16.25 17.92 2.70
CA ALA A 233 -16.21 18.70 1.48
C ALA A 233 -14.88 18.55 0.73
N CYS A 234 -13.75 18.44 1.46
CA CYS A 234 -12.44 18.19 0.87
C CYS A 234 -12.36 16.76 0.29
N ALA A 235 -12.86 15.80 1.04
CA ALA A 235 -12.96 14.42 0.56
C ALA A 235 -13.80 14.30 -0.73
N THR A 236 -14.91 15.08 -0.81
CA THR A 236 -15.73 15.12 -2.02
C THR A 236 -14.97 15.73 -3.18
N ALA A 237 -14.27 16.84 -2.97
CA ALA A 237 -13.48 17.49 -4.01
C ALA A 237 -12.35 16.58 -4.51
N TYR A 238 -11.63 15.92 -3.60
CA TYR A 238 -10.57 15.00 -3.97
C TYR A 238 -11.11 13.76 -4.70
N ALA A 239 -12.28 13.25 -4.34
CA ALA A 239 -12.94 12.18 -5.08
C ALA A 239 -13.30 12.57 -6.52
N GLU A 240 -13.60 13.86 -6.78
CA GLU A 240 -13.79 14.39 -8.15
C GLU A 240 -12.47 14.42 -8.93
N GLU A 241 -11.33 14.75 -8.27
CA GLU A 241 -10.00 14.69 -8.89
C GLU A 241 -9.59 13.25 -9.24
N LEU A 242 -9.91 12.30 -8.37
CA LEU A 242 -9.68 10.87 -8.61
C LEU A 242 -10.52 10.34 -9.78
N ALA A 243 -11.78 10.77 -9.90
CA ALA A 243 -12.62 10.43 -11.05
C ALA A 243 -12.05 11.02 -12.35
N ALA A 244 -11.51 12.23 -12.32
CA ALA A 244 -10.85 12.82 -13.48
C ALA A 244 -9.56 12.07 -13.84
N LEU A 245 -8.78 11.62 -12.84
CA LEU A 245 -7.61 10.77 -13.05
C LEU A 245 -7.98 9.45 -13.72
N ASP A 246 -9.08 8.81 -13.30
CA ASP A 246 -9.57 7.58 -13.94
C ASP A 246 -9.87 7.78 -15.43
N GLU A 247 -10.54 8.89 -15.78
CA GLU A 247 -10.80 9.24 -17.19
C GLU A 247 -9.49 9.49 -17.97
N GLU A 248 -8.51 10.18 -17.36
CA GLU A 248 -7.18 10.41 -17.95
C GLU A 248 -6.46 9.08 -18.24
N ILE A 249 -6.46 8.15 -17.27
CA ILE A 249 -5.83 6.83 -17.41
C ILE A 249 -6.52 6.03 -18.51
N ALA A 250 -7.86 5.96 -18.50
CA ALA A 250 -8.62 5.24 -19.51
C ALA A 250 -8.33 5.79 -20.93
N ALA A 251 -8.21 7.11 -21.07
CA ALA A 251 -7.85 7.75 -22.33
C ALA A 251 -6.43 7.38 -22.76
N ALA A 252 -5.45 7.39 -21.86
CA ALA A 252 -4.06 7.02 -22.16
C ALA A 252 -3.94 5.54 -22.56
N VAL A 253 -4.59 4.65 -21.82
CA VAL A 253 -4.63 3.20 -22.11
C VAL A 253 -5.29 2.89 -23.44
N SER A 254 -6.22 3.73 -23.91
CA SER A 254 -6.87 3.54 -25.22
C SER A 254 -5.90 3.59 -26.41
N ALA A 255 -4.68 4.08 -26.21
CA ALA A 255 -3.62 4.06 -27.23
C ALA A 255 -3.01 2.64 -27.44
N ILE A 256 -3.25 1.71 -26.51
CA ILE A 256 -2.78 0.33 -26.59
C ILE A 256 -3.93 -0.52 -27.15
N GLU A 257 -3.65 -1.28 -28.21
CA GLU A 257 -4.64 -2.23 -28.76
C GLU A 257 -5.05 -3.25 -27.67
N PRO A 258 -6.33 -3.64 -27.58
CA PRO A 258 -6.80 -4.53 -26.49
C PRO A 258 -6.01 -5.84 -26.35
N ASP A 259 -5.65 -6.49 -27.48
CA ASP A 259 -4.89 -7.73 -27.48
C ASP A 259 -3.42 -7.54 -27.03
N SER A 260 -2.95 -6.29 -26.95
CA SER A 260 -1.60 -5.93 -26.50
C SER A 260 -1.56 -5.43 -25.06
N ARG A 261 -2.70 -5.39 -24.36
CA ARG A 261 -2.78 -4.99 -22.94
C ARG A 261 -2.40 -6.16 -22.04
N LEU A 262 -1.14 -6.58 -22.14
CA LEU A 262 -0.58 -7.69 -21.39
C LEU A 262 0.46 -7.16 -20.40
N LEU A 263 0.29 -7.50 -19.12
CA LEU A 263 1.21 -7.13 -18.06
C LEU A 263 2.02 -8.36 -17.61
N VAL A 264 3.32 -8.18 -17.48
CA VAL A 264 4.21 -9.06 -16.73
C VAL A 264 4.84 -8.23 -15.63
N THR A 265 4.62 -8.59 -14.38
CA THR A 265 4.97 -7.76 -13.23
C THR A 265 5.94 -8.47 -12.27
N ASN A 266 6.52 -7.72 -11.34
CA ASN A 266 7.43 -8.27 -10.34
C ASN A 266 6.70 -9.22 -9.37
N HIS A 267 5.58 -8.77 -8.83
CA HIS A 267 4.67 -9.51 -7.97
C HIS A 267 3.23 -9.21 -8.39
N ASP A 268 2.28 -9.90 -7.79
CA ASP A 268 0.88 -9.81 -8.17
C ASP A 268 0.18 -8.62 -7.51
N ALA A 269 0.40 -7.44 -8.07
CA ALA A 269 -0.12 -6.18 -7.55
C ALA A 269 -1.12 -5.49 -8.48
N PHE A 270 -1.24 -5.94 -9.73
CA PHE A 270 -1.97 -5.19 -10.75
C PHE A 270 -3.37 -5.72 -11.04
N GLY A 271 -3.95 -6.56 -10.15
CA GLY A 271 -5.28 -7.14 -10.33
C GLY A 271 -6.36 -6.07 -10.54
N TYR A 272 -6.48 -5.12 -9.62
CA TYR A 272 -7.45 -4.02 -9.71
C TYR A 272 -7.24 -3.12 -10.93
N PHE A 273 -5.99 -2.77 -11.23
CA PHE A 273 -5.67 -1.98 -12.42
C PHE A 273 -6.02 -2.72 -13.71
N ALA A 274 -5.72 -4.01 -13.77
CA ALA A 274 -5.98 -4.84 -14.94
C ALA A 274 -7.49 -4.98 -15.19
N ASP A 275 -8.27 -5.27 -14.17
CA ASP A 275 -9.73 -5.34 -14.26
C ASP A 275 -10.33 -4.00 -14.71
N ARG A 276 -9.89 -2.90 -14.11
CA ARG A 276 -10.40 -1.56 -14.40
C ARG A 276 -10.16 -1.12 -15.84
N TYR A 277 -8.94 -1.37 -16.39
CA TYR A 277 -8.53 -0.82 -17.68
C TYR A 277 -8.43 -1.87 -18.81
N GLY A 278 -8.89 -3.09 -18.55
CA GLY A 278 -8.95 -4.17 -19.54
C GLY A 278 -7.57 -4.71 -19.92
N PHE A 279 -6.68 -4.85 -18.94
CA PHE A 279 -5.44 -5.57 -19.08
C PHE A 279 -5.59 -7.04 -18.68
N THR A 280 -4.64 -7.86 -19.11
CA THR A 280 -4.47 -9.22 -18.63
C THR A 280 -3.09 -9.33 -17.98
N VAL A 281 -3.05 -9.76 -16.71
CA VAL A 281 -1.80 -10.14 -16.05
C VAL A 281 -1.38 -11.50 -16.61
N LEU A 282 -0.35 -11.51 -17.47
CA LEU A 282 0.15 -12.71 -18.12
C LEU A 282 0.90 -13.63 -17.13
N GLY A 283 1.50 -13.03 -16.12
CA GLY A 283 2.19 -13.69 -15.04
C GLY A 283 3.10 -12.73 -14.27
N THR A 284 3.67 -13.24 -13.18
CA THR A 284 4.49 -12.50 -12.23
C THR A 284 5.81 -13.22 -11.99
N ILE A 285 6.86 -12.48 -11.63
CA ILE A 285 8.17 -13.04 -11.27
C ILE A 285 8.08 -13.73 -9.91
N LEU A 286 7.38 -13.09 -8.97
CA LEU A 286 7.04 -13.63 -7.66
C LEU A 286 5.55 -14.02 -7.68
N PRO A 287 5.19 -15.31 -7.54
CA PRO A 287 3.80 -15.75 -7.66
C PRO A 287 3.02 -15.50 -6.36
N SER A 288 2.94 -14.23 -5.94
CA SER A 288 2.30 -13.81 -4.70
C SER A 288 1.94 -12.33 -4.76
N THR A 289 0.94 -11.92 -3.99
CA THR A 289 0.65 -10.52 -3.69
C THR A 289 1.67 -9.90 -2.74
N SER A 290 2.53 -10.69 -2.11
CA SER A 290 3.61 -10.23 -1.23
C SER A 290 4.97 -10.26 -1.93
N THR A 291 5.78 -9.24 -1.69
CA THR A 291 7.17 -9.17 -2.15
C THR A 291 8.13 -10.07 -1.36
N LEU A 292 7.66 -10.68 -0.27
CA LEU A 292 8.44 -11.62 0.55
C LEU A 292 8.49 -13.03 -0.04
N ALA A 293 7.69 -13.31 -1.07
CA ALA A 293 7.72 -14.60 -1.77
C ALA A 293 9.05 -14.82 -2.51
N GLU A 294 9.42 -16.07 -2.70
CA GLU A 294 10.60 -16.46 -3.47
C GLU A 294 10.22 -16.87 -4.90
N ALA A 295 11.05 -16.45 -5.87
CA ALA A 295 10.86 -16.83 -7.25
C ALA A 295 11.19 -18.31 -7.48
N ASN A 296 10.27 -19.06 -8.10
CA ASN A 296 10.50 -20.45 -8.46
C ASN A 296 11.11 -20.55 -9.87
N PRO A 297 12.26 -21.19 -10.06
CA PRO A 297 12.89 -21.31 -11.37
C PRO A 297 12.05 -22.00 -12.45
N ALA A 298 11.14 -22.92 -12.07
CA ALA A 298 10.26 -23.60 -13.02
C ALA A 298 9.18 -22.63 -13.55
N ASP A 299 8.58 -21.85 -12.65
CA ASP A 299 7.55 -20.87 -12.99
C ASP A 299 8.14 -19.73 -13.84
N LEU A 300 9.38 -19.30 -13.53
CA LEU A 300 10.12 -18.34 -14.35
C LEU A 300 10.42 -18.88 -15.76
N ALA A 301 10.68 -20.17 -15.91
CA ALA A 301 10.90 -20.74 -17.24
C ALA A 301 9.59 -20.77 -18.06
N GLU A 302 8.48 -21.13 -17.42
CA GLU A 302 7.14 -21.09 -18.06
C GLU A 302 6.74 -19.65 -18.41
N LEU A 303 6.97 -18.69 -17.52
CA LEU A 303 6.72 -17.28 -17.78
C LEU A 303 7.55 -16.77 -18.96
N ALA A 304 8.83 -17.18 -19.06
CA ALA A 304 9.69 -16.81 -20.20
C ALA A 304 9.16 -17.35 -21.55
N GLU A 305 8.60 -18.56 -21.57
CA GLU A 305 7.94 -19.12 -22.75
C GLU A 305 6.69 -18.32 -23.12
N LYS A 306 5.82 -18.01 -22.14
CA LYS A 306 4.61 -17.18 -22.35
C LYS A 306 4.96 -15.79 -22.91
N VAL A 307 5.98 -15.13 -22.37
CA VAL A 307 6.46 -13.82 -22.84
C VAL A 307 6.92 -13.88 -24.29
N GLN A 308 7.67 -14.92 -24.67
CA GLN A 308 8.14 -15.09 -26.05
C GLN A 308 7.01 -15.40 -27.03
N GLU A 309 6.03 -16.20 -26.63
CA GLU A 309 4.87 -16.59 -27.45
C GLU A 309 3.92 -15.42 -27.70
N THR A 310 3.70 -14.58 -26.67
CA THR A 310 2.74 -13.46 -26.74
C THR A 310 3.32 -12.21 -27.38
N GLY A 311 4.66 -12.09 -27.45
CA GLY A 311 5.34 -10.93 -28.03
C GLY A 311 5.25 -9.68 -27.13
N VAL A 312 5.10 -9.85 -25.82
CA VAL A 312 5.20 -8.75 -24.84
C VAL A 312 6.53 -8.03 -25.00
N THR A 313 6.51 -6.70 -24.97
CA THR A 313 7.69 -5.85 -25.21
C THR A 313 8.33 -5.30 -23.92
N ALA A 314 7.61 -5.37 -22.80
CA ALA A 314 8.07 -4.83 -21.51
C ALA A 314 7.67 -5.72 -20.34
N ILE A 315 8.54 -5.79 -19.34
CA ILE A 315 8.29 -6.36 -18.01
C ILE A 315 8.37 -5.22 -17.01
N PHE A 316 7.37 -5.15 -16.15
CA PHE A 316 7.20 -4.08 -15.18
C PHE A 316 7.65 -4.55 -13.79
N TYR A 317 8.51 -3.77 -13.15
CA TYR A 317 9.01 -4.10 -11.81
C TYR A 317 8.87 -2.92 -10.86
N ASP A 318 8.72 -3.21 -9.58
CA ASP A 318 8.68 -2.18 -8.55
C ASP A 318 10.04 -1.51 -8.40
N LEU A 319 10.05 -0.17 -8.40
CA LEU A 319 11.27 0.61 -8.28
C LEU A 319 12.02 0.35 -6.95
N HIS A 320 11.30 0.01 -5.90
CA HIS A 320 11.81 -0.13 -4.53
C HIS A 320 11.89 -1.58 -4.02
N ALA A 321 11.20 -2.52 -4.68
CA ALA A 321 11.40 -3.94 -4.41
C ALA A 321 12.73 -4.43 -5.01
N SER A 322 13.17 -5.64 -4.65
CA SER A 322 14.39 -6.21 -5.21
C SER A 322 14.31 -6.31 -6.74
N SER A 323 14.90 -5.34 -7.42
CA SER A 323 14.96 -5.30 -8.89
C SER A 323 15.93 -6.34 -9.48
N ALA A 324 16.73 -7.01 -8.65
CA ALA A 324 17.76 -7.94 -9.10
C ALA A 324 17.18 -9.15 -9.84
N ASP A 325 16.08 -9.70 -9.33
CA ASP A 325 15.40 -10.86 -9.93
C ASP A 325 14.70 -10.48 -11.23
N ALA A 326 14.03 -9.33 -11.24
CA ALA A 326 13.39 -8.79 -12.43
C ALA A 326 14.43 -8.50 -13.53
N GLN A 327 15.55 -7.88 -13.20
CA GLN A 327 16.62 -7.62 -14.15
C GLN A 327 17.26 -8.93 -14.64
N ALA A 328 17.53 -9.88 -13.74
CA ALA A 328 18.08 -11.18 -14.11
C ALA A 328 17.11 -12.00 -14.99
N PHE A 329 15.81 -11.82 -14.83
CA PHE A 329 14.80 -12.41 -15.69
C PHE A 329 14.80 -11.76 -17.09
N VAL A 330 14.75 -10.42 -17.15
CA VAL A 330 14.78 -9.66 -18.42
C VAL A 330 16.07 -9.94 -19.22
N ASP A 331 17.22 -10.02 -18.55
CA ASP A 331 18.53 -10.30 -19.19
C ASP A 331 18.58 -11.65 -19.94
N ARG A 332 17.63 -12.54 -19.68
CA ARG A 332 17.50 -13.85 -20.39
C ARG A 332 16.58 -13.77 -21.61
N LEU A 333 15.89 -12.65 -21.80
CA LEU A 333 14.88 -12.46 -22.84
C LEU A 333 15.38 -11.45 -23.88
N ASP A 334 15.38 -11.85 -25.16
CA ASP A 334 15.82 -10.96 -26.23
C ASP A 334 14.72 -9.94 -26.57
N GLY A 335 15.09 -8.67 -26.59
CA GLY A 335 14.23 -7.58 -27.06
C GLY A 335 13.17 -7.09 -26.06
N ILE A 336 13.19 -7.58 -24.81
CA ILE A 336 12.28 -7.16 -23.76
C ILE A 336 12.89 -6.01 -22.97
N GLN A 337 12.08 -5.01 -22.61
CA GLN A 337 12.48 -3.88 -21.78
C GLN A 337 12.09 -4.12 -20.32
N ALA A 338 12.96 -3.76 -19.39
CA ALA A 338 12.63 -3.65 -17.97
C ALA A 338 12.15 -2.22 -17.69
N VAL A 339 10.92 -2.07 -17.21
CA VAL A 339 10.28 -0.77 -16.92
C VAL A 339 9.95 -0.70 -15.44
N SER A 340 10.52 0.29 -14.73
CA SER A 340 10.21 0.48 -13.32
C SER A 340 8.87 1.19 -13.12
N LEU A 341 8.06 0.72 -12.17
CA LEU A 341 6.83 1.36 -11.71
C LEU A 341 6.94 1.71 -10.22
N LEU A 342 6.06 2.56 -9.74
CA LEU A 342 5.86 2.90 -8.34
C LEU A 342 4.60 2.15 -7.88
N THR A 343 4.75 1.04 -7.19
CA THR A 343 3.61 0.19 -6.80
C THR A 343 3.18 0.38 -5.36
N GLY A 344 4.09 0.33 -4.39
CA GLY A 344 3.79 0.31 -2.96
C GLY A 344 4.12 1.58 -2.19
N THR A 345 4.80 2.57 -2.79
CA THR A 345 5.29 3.75 -2.08
C THR A 345 5.39 4.98 -2.96
N LEU A 346 5.19 6.16 -2.38
CA LEU A 346 5.54 7.42 -3.01
C LEU A 346 7.04 7.71 -2.85
N VAL A 347 7.56 8.64 -3.65
CA VAL A 347 8.95 9.07 -3.64
C VAL A 347 9.03 10.58 -3.42
N GLU A 348 10.20 11.08 -3.02
CA GLU A 348 10.40 12.52 -2.80
C GLU A 348 10.45 13.32 -4.11
N ASP A 349 10.60 12.66 -5.27
CA ASP A 349 10.69 13.31 -6.57
C ASP A 349 9.31 13.73 -7.08
N ALA A 350 9.08 15.04 -7.10
CA ALA A 350 7.82 15.64 -7.52
C ALA A 350 7.45 15.39 -8.99
N GLU A 351 8.41 14.99 -9.83
CA GLU A 351 8.14 14.73 -11.26
C GLU A 351 7.65 13.31 -11.51
N ILE A 352 7.88 12.38 -10.56
CA ILE A 352 7.57 10.96 -10.77
C ILE A 352 6.58 10.35 -9.77
N GLY A 353 6.40 10.93 -8.58
CA GLY A 353 5.47 10.34 -7.63
C GLY A 353 5.57 10.83 -6.19
N ALA A 354 5.67 12.16 -5.98
CA ALA A 354 5.61 12.73 -4.63
C ALA A 354 4.17 12.79 -4.08
N ASP A 355 3.16 12.58 -4.92
CA ASP A 355 1.74 12.45 -4.58
C ASP A 355 1.11 11.29 -5.38
N TYR A 356 -0.03 10.83 -4.93
CA TYR A 356 -0.75 9.70 -5.51
C TYR A 356 -1.14 9.94 -6.98
N LEU A 357 -1.67 11.11 -7.31
CA LEU A 357 -2.12 11.43 -8.67
C LEU A 357 -0.93 11.42 -9.65
N THR A 358 0.21 11.98 -9.24
CA THR A 358 1.44 11.99 -10.04
C THR A 358 2.02 10.58 -10.19
N MET A 359 2.01 9.77 -9.14
CA MET A 359 2.43 8.37 -9.17
C MET A 359 1.64 7.58 -10.23
N MET A 360 0.30 7.66 -10.19
CA MET A 360 -0.56 6.94 -11.11
C MET A 360 -0.34 7.39 -12.57
N ARG A 361 -0.24 8.70 -12.83
CA ARG A 361 0.07 9.22 -14.17
C ARG A 361 1.42 8.70 -14.67
N THR A 362 2.44 8.74 -13.83
CA THR A 362 3.79 8.24 -14.17
C THR A 362 3.77 6.76 -14.51
N ASN A 363 3.06 5.96 -13.72
CA ASN A 363 2.93 4.52 -13.99
C ASN A 363 2.26 4.26 -15.33
N VAL A 364 1.16 4.95 -15.61
CA VAL A 364 0.42 4.80 -16.87
C VAL A 364 1.25 5.22 -18.06
N ASP A 365 1.95 6.36 -17.99
CA ASP A 365 2.84 6.83 -19.05
C ASP A 365 3.94 5.79 -19.36
N ARG A 366 4.52 5.16 -18.32
CA ARG A 366 5.53 4.12 -18.45
C ARG A 366 4.96 2.83 -19.04
N ILE A 367 3.75 2.42 -18.61
CA ILE A 367 3.06 1.24 -19.16
C ILE A 367 2.75 1.46 -20.63
N VAL A 368 2.16 2.60 -20.99
CA VAL A 368 1.85 2.93 -22.39
C VAL A 368 3.12 2.97 -23.25
N ALA A 369 4.18 3.60 -22.76
CA ALA A 369 5.46 3.65 -23.48
C ALA A 369 6.09 2.26 -23.66
N GLY A 370 6.02 1.41 -22.66
CA GLY A 370 6.56 0.05 -22.68
C GLY A 370 5.83 -0.89 -23.65
N LEU A 371 4.52 -0.73 -23.79
CA LEU A 371 3.66 -1.61 -24.61
C LEU A 371 3.36 -1.07 -26.02
N SER A 372 3.70 0.19 -26.32
CA SER A 372 3.45 0.81 -27.63
C SER A 372 4.60 0.67 -28.64
N ASN A 373 5.63 -0.13 -28.35
CA ASN A 373 6.82 -0.29 -29.21
C ASN A 373 6.72 -1.48 -30.16
#